data_dda79f1716ad6f6704cb5d52af370447
#
_entry.id   dda79f1716ad6f6704cb5d52af370447
#
_cell.length_a   1.000
_cell.length_b   1.000
_cell.length_c   1.000
_cell.angle_alpha   90.00
_cell.angle_beta   90.00
_cell.angle_gamma   90.00
#
_symmetry.space_group_name_H-M   'P 1'
#
loop_
_entity.id
_entity.type
_entity.pdbx_description
1 polymer ?
#
loop_
_entity_poly.entity_id
_entity_poly.type
_entity_poly.pdbx_seq_one_letter_code
_entity_poly.pdbx_strand_id
1 'polypeptide(L)'
;EISSSAFKRNFKGKIESVSSRIDPSTRSILARVIVKNDNFQIIPGQLMTVKIIYDEEKELGVPESAVTIQGNTSFVYIVEDNIAKKRNIEIGKRNFGKVSVLSGLEKNEEVVIEGISKVRNNLKVKILKSKN
;
A
#
# COMPACT_ATOMS: atom_id res chain seq x y z
N GLU A 1 -0.40 7.67 -12.53
CA GLU A 1 -1.82 7.84 -12.81
C GLU A 1 -2.12 9.28 -13.16
N ILE A 2 -3.06 9.50 -14.05
CA ILE A 2 -3.44 10.82 -14.55
C ILE A 2 -4.95 10.94 -14.42
N SER A 3 -5.41 12.04 -13.82
CA SER A 3 -6.82 12.33 -13.59
C SER A 3 -7.15 13.78 -13.92
N SER A 4 -8.42 14.04 -14.14
CA SER A 4 -8.96 15.40 -14.27
C SER A 4 -10.35 15.43 -13.65
N SER A 5 -10.78 16.58 -13.17
CA SER A 5 -12.15 16.78 -12.69
C SER A 5 -13.21 16.58 -13.78
N ALA A 6 -12.81 16.63 -15.06
CA ALA A 6 -13.69 16.41 -16.21
C ALA A 6 -14.00 14.91 -16.47
N PHE A 7 -13.29 13.98 -15.84
CA PHE A 7 -13.44 12.54 -16.09
C PHE A 7 -13.67 11.75 -14.81
N LYS A 8 -14.53 10.74 -14.90
CA LYS A 8 -14.77 9.79 -13.79
C LYS A 8 -13.73 8.66 -13.72
N ARG A 9 -12.80 8.59 -14.67
CA ARG A 9 -11.77 7.53 -14.73
C ARG A 9 -10.37 8.12 -14.74
N ASN A 10 -9.41 7.34 -14.26
CA ASN A 10 -7.99 7.66 -14.34
C ASN A 10 -7.39 7.06 -15.61
N PHE A 11 -6.39 7.74 -16.15
CA PHE A 11 -5.58 7.27 -17.25
C PHE A 11 -4.22 6.80 -16.72
N LYS A 12 -3.65 5.78 -17.34
CA LYS A 12 -2.28 5.36 -17.07
C LYS A 12 -1.34 6.01 -18.07
N GLY A 13 -0.25 6.57 -17.58
CA GLY A 13 0.82 7.14 -18.39
C GLY A 13 2.18 6.71 -17.91
N LYS A 14 3.18 6.91 -18.73
CA LYS A 14 4.58 6.66 -18.43
C LYS A 14 5.35 7.97 -18.51
N ILE A 15 6.22 8.24 -17.54
CA ILE A 15 7.13 9.38 -17.59
C ILE A 15 8.14 9.10 -18.70
N GLU A 16 8.22 10.00 -19.67
CA GLU A 16 9.17 9.97 -20.77
C GLU A 16 10.47 10.68 -20.41
N SER A 17 10.33 11.86 -19.81
CA SER A 17 11.49 12.67 -19.43
C SER A 17 11.16 13.59 -18.26
N VAL A 18 12.17 13.92 -17.48
CA VAL A 18 12.12 14.91 -16.41
C VAL A 18 13.28 15.87 -16.63
N SER A 19 13.02 17.17 -16.62
CA SER A 19 14.05 18.20 -16.74
C SER A 19 15.00 18.14 -15.55
N SER A 20 16.28 18.32 -15.80
CA SER A 20 17.28 18.51 -14.73
C SER A 20 17.33 19.94 -14.18
N ARG A 21 16.57 20.88 -14.78
CA ARG A 21 16.52 22.28 -14.38
C ARG A 21 15.20 22.59 -13.70
N ILE A 22 15.28 23.24 -12.54
CA ILE A 22 14.14 23.80 -11.83
C ILE A 22 13.93 25.22 -12.33
N ASP A 23 12.68 25.59 -12.60
CA ASP A 23 12.30 26.98 -12.87
C ASP A 23 12.33 27.75 -11.53
N PRO A 24 13.20 28.76 -11.38
CA PRO A 24 13.36 29.47 -10.11
C PRO A 24 12.17 30.35 -9.77
N SER A 25 11.36 30.77 -10.75
CA SER A 25 10.21 31.65 -10.54
C SER A 25 8.99 30.87 -10.03
N THR A 26 8.74 29.71 -10.61
CA THR A 26 7.59 28.85 -10.26
C THR A 26 7.97 27.74 -9.29
N ARG A 27 9.26 27.51 -9.05
CA ARG A 27 9.81 26.40 -8.27
C ARG A 27 9.32 25.02 -8.75
N SER A 28 9.03 24.94 -10.04
CA SER A 28 8.55 23.72 -10.67
C SER A 28 9.61 23.06 -11.54
N ILE A 29 9.41 21.78 -11.82
CA ILE A 29 10.21 20.99 -12.73
C ILE A 29 9.33 20.53 -13.89
N LEU A 30 9.86 20.57 -15.09
CA LEU A 30 9.15 20.09 -16.28
C LEU A 30 9.30 18.58 -16.39
N ALA A 31 8.17 17.88 -16.41
CA ALA A 31 8.13 16.44 -16.70
C ALA A 31 7.20 16.20 -17.89
N ARG A 32 7.61 15.30 -18.79
CA ARG A 32 6.79 14.87 -19.92
C ARG A 32 6.27 13.46 -19.65
N VAL A 33 4.97 13.29 -19.86
CA VAL A 33 4.28 12.02 -19.64
C VAL A 33 3.55 11.62 -20.93
N ILE A 34 3.75 10.37 -21.35
CA ILE A 34 3.02 9.79 -22.49
C ILE A 34 1.82 9.05 -21.97
N VAL A 35 0.66 9.30 -22.57
CA VAL A 35 -0.63 8.69 -22.25
C VAL A 35 -1.29 8.19 -23.52
N LYS A 36 -1.88 6.98 -23.47
CA LYS A 36 -2.74 6.50 -24.55
C LYS A 36 -4.08 7.22 -24.51
N ASN A 37 -4.48 7.80 -25.64
CA ASN A 37 -5.72 8.55 -25.79
C ASN A 37 -6.55 8.01 -26.98
N ASP A 38 -6.81 6.70 -26.97
CA ASP A 38 -7.44 5.97 -28.09
C ASP A 38 -8.85 6.49 -28.42
N ASN A 39 -9.55 7.05 -27.42
CA ASN A 39 -10.91 7.59 -27.57
C ASN A 39 -10.95 9.12 -27.66
N PHE A 40 -9.82 9.78 -27.87
CA PHE A 40 -9.71 11.24 -27.97
C PHE A 40 -10.39 12.03 -26.83
N GLN A 41 -10.45 11.45 -25.63
CA GLN A 41 -11.10 12.07 -24.48
C GLN A 41 -10.23 13.18 -23.85
N ILE A 42 -8.90 13.03 -23.92
CA ILE A 42 -7.98 14.06 -23.47
C ILE A 42 -7.78 15.04 -24.61
N ILE A 43 -8.13 16.30 -24.39
CA ILE A 43 -8.01 17.37 -25.38
C ILE A 43 -6.84 18.29 -25.04
N PRO A 44 -6.16 18.86 -26.05
CA PRO A 44 -5.10 19.83 -25.84
C PRO A 44 -5.57 21.04 -24.99
N GLY A 45 -4.71 21.53 -24.11
CA GLY A 45 -5.02 22.66 -23.21
C GLY A 45 -5.75 22.28 -21.92
N GLN A 46 -6.07 20.99 -21.71
CA GLN A 46 -6.76 20.53 -20.52
C GLN A 46 -5.81 20.41 -19.32
N LEU A 47 -6.24 20.91 -18.16
CA LEU A 47 -5.53 20.73 -16.90
C LEU A 47 -5.73 19.30 -16.39
N MET A 48 -4.63 18.61 -16.10
CA MET A 48 -4.60 17.24 -15.58
C MET A 48 -3.79 17.17 -14.30
N THR A 49 -4.24 16.34 -13.38
CA THR A 49 -3.47 15.99 -12.17
C THR A 49 -2.71 14.70 -12.43
N VAL A 50 -1.41 14.72 -12.19
CA VAL A 50 -0.53 13.56 -12.37
C VAL A 50 -0.07 13.06 -10.99
N LYS A 51 -0.45 11.83 -10.65
CA LYS A 51 0.06 11.11 -9.48
C LYS A 51 1.19 10.21 -9.91
N ILE A 52 2.41 10.52 -9.48
CA ILE A 52 3.60 9.71 -9.76
C ILE A 52 3.66 8.58 -8.72
N ILE A 53 3.76 7.35 -9.20
CA ILE A 53 3.93 6.16 -8.38
C ILE A 53 5.39 5.73 -8.56
N TYR A 54 6.18 5.80 -7.48
CA TYR A 54 7.63 5.53 -7.55
C TYR A 54 7.95 4.05 -7.42
N ASP A 55 7.24 3.36 -6.57
CA ASP A 55 7.50 1.96 -6.26
C ASP A 55 6.18 1.22 -6.09
N GLU A 56 5.97 0.19 -6.87
CA GLU A 56 5.05 -0.89 -6.56
C GLU A 56 5.86 -2.03 -5.92
N GLU A 57 6.63 -1.75 -4.86
CA GLU A 57 7.11 -2.84 -4.02
C GLU A 57 5.88 -3.57 -3.52
N LYS A 58 5.74 -4.83 -3.93
CA LYS A 58 4.70 -5.73 -3.42
C LYS A 58 5.09 -6.16 -2.01
N GLU A 59 5.11 -5.18 -1.10
CA GLU A 59 5.28 -5.45 0.31
C GLU A 59 4.08 -6.23 0.83
N LEU A 60 4.34 -7.21 1.68
CA LEU A 60 3.27 -7.86 2.43
C LEU A 60 2.60 -6.82 3.30
N GLY A 61 1.31 -6.60 3.10
CA GLY A 61 0.53 -5.65 3.89
C GLY A 61 -0.46 -6.37 4.79
N VAL A 62 -0.42 -6.06 6.08
CA VAL A 62 -1.43 -6.52 7.05
C VAL A 62 -2.31 -5.35 7.48
N PRO A 63 -3.58 -5.58 7.84
CA PRO A 63 -4.40 -4.55 8.45
C PRO A 63 -3.73 -4.01 9.72
N GLU A 64 -3.78 -2.71 9.93
CA GLU A 64 -3.17 -2.07 11.11
C GLU A 64 -3.73 -2.66 12.43
N SER A 65 -5.00 -3.08 12.43
CA SER A 65 -5.63 -3.77 13.56
C SER A 65 -4.98 -5.11 13.91
N ALA A 66 -4.25 -5.75 12.99
CA ALA A 66 -3.55 -7.01 13.24
C ALA A 66 -2.22 -6.83 13.98
N VAL A 67 -1.65 -5.63 13.93
CA VAL A 67 -0.32 -5.36 14.50
C VAL A 67 -0.45 -4.92 15.95
N THR A 68 0.29 -5.59 16.82
CA THR A 68 0.43 -5.19 18.23
C THR A 68 1.83 -4.65 18.45
N ILE A 69 1.92 -3.49 19.09
CA ILE A 69 3.20 -2.85 19.46
C ILE A 69 3.34 -2.96 20.98
N GLN A 70 4.47 -3.49 21.42
CA GLN A 70 4.83 -3.60 22.84
C GLN A 70 6.26 -3.11 23.05
N GLY A 71 6.39 -1.94 23.63
CA GLY A 71 7.69 -1.26 23.72
C GLY A 71 8.23 -0.98 22.31
N ASN A 72 9.42 -1.47 22.02
CA ASN A 72 10.08 -1.33 20.71
C ASN A 72 9.85 -2.52 19.76
N THR A 73 8.97 -3.45 20.12
CA THR A 73 8.74 -4.66 19.33
C THR A 73 7.34 -4.64 18.72
N SER A 74 7.25 -4.91 17.42
CA SER A 74 6.00 -5.14 16.74
C SER A 74 5.80 -6.63 16.50
N PHE A 75 4.58 -7.12 16.67
CA PHE A 75 4.24 -8.51 16.42
C PHE A 75 2.82 -8.67 15.93
N VAL A 76 2.57 -9.80 15.30
CA VAL A 76 1.24 -10.29 14.92
C VAL A 76 1.01 -11.67 15.53
N TYR A 77 -0.23 -12.13 15.52
CA TYR A 77 -0.53 -13.53 15.76
C TYR A 77 -0.83 -14.18 14.42
N ILE A 78 -0.07 -15.22 14.10
CA ILE A 78 -0.35 -16.11 12.97
C ILE A 78 -1.09 -17.35 13.48
N VAL A 79 -1.86 -18.00 12.59
CA VAL A 79 -2.56 -19.25 12.91
C VAL A 79 -1.91 -20.39 12.15
N GLU A 80 -1.36 -21.35 12.88
CA GLU A 80 -0.84 -22.60 12.36
C GLU A 80 -1.55 -23.75 13.09
N ASP A 81 -2.12 -24.70 12.38
CA ASP A 81 -2.83 -25.85 12.94
C ASP A 81 -3.88 -25.51 14.01
N ASN A 82 -4.64 -24.44 13.78
CA ASN A 82 -5.61 -23.86 14.73
C ASN A 82 -4.99 -23.37 16.07
N ILE A 83 -3.70 -23.10 16.07
CA ILE A 83 -2.98 -22.53 17.22
C ILE A 83 -2.47 -21.14 16.84
N ALA A 84 -2.77 -20.17 17.68
CA ALA A 84 -2.24 -18.82 17.52
C ALA A 84 -0.81 -18.75 18.05
N LYS A 85 0.11 -18.35 17.18
CA LYS A 85 1.54 -18.17 17.52
C LYS A 85 1.91 -16.68 17.39
N LYS A 86 2.57 -16.15 18.41
CA LYS A 86 3.13 -14.82 18.37
C LYS A 86 4.33 -14.80 17.42
N ARG A 87 4.31 -13.92 16.43
CA ARG A 87 5.39 -13.73 15.45
C ARG A 87 5.85 -12.27 15.48
N ASN A 88 7.11 -12.05 15.82
CA ASN A 88 7.71 -10.72 15.73
C ASN A 88 7.87 -10.34 14.26
N ILE A 89 7.56 -9.10 13.95
CA ILE A 89 7.65 -8.55 12.60
C ILE A 89 8.36 -7.20 12.62
N GLU A 90 8.98 -6.86 11.52
CA GLU A 90 9.46 -5.52 11.26
C GLU A 90 8.44 -4.82 10.37
N ILE A 91 7.98 -3.66 10.81
CA ILE A 91 6.95 -2.89 10.11
C ILE A 91 7.57 -1.74 9.32
N GLY A 92 7.03 -1.48 8.14
CA GLY A 92 7.41 -0.38 7.27
C GLY A 92 6.37 0.74 7.25
N LYS A 93 6.04 1.20 6.06
CA LYS A 93 5.11 2.32 5.84
C LYS A 93 3.67 1.93 6.18
N ARG A 94 2.92 2.90 6.70
CA ARG A 94 1.48 2.79 6.92
C ARG A 94 0.75 3.51 5.80
N ASN A 95 -0.22 2.85 5.18
CA ASN A 95 -0.98 3.41 4.09
C ASN A 95 -2.40 2.82 4.04
N PHE A 96 -3.42 3.67 4.04
CA PHE A 96 -4.84 3.29 3.94
C PHE A 96 -5.29 2.17 4.90
N GLY A 97 -4.90 2.26 6.19
CA GLY A 97 -5.28 1.29 7.22
C GLY A 97 -4.55 -0.05 7.14
N LYS A 98 -3.51 -0.12 6.32
CA LYS A 98 -2.58 -1.25 6.23
C LYS A 98 -1.18 -0.82 6.64
N VAL A 99 -0.43 -1.77 7.19
CA VAL A 99 0.98 -1.62 7.54
C VAL A 99 1.78 -2.59 6.67
N SER A 100 2.81 -2.10 6.01
CA SER A 100 3.73 -2.98 5.30
C SER A 100 4.60 -3.76 6.29
N VAL A 101 4.89 -5.01 5.97
CA VAL A 101 5.75 -5.88 6.74
C VAL A 101 7.03 -6.11 5.96
N LEU A 102 8.13 -5.63 6.52
CA LEU A 102 9.46 -5.72 5.89
C LEU A 102 10.10 -7.09 6.13
N SER A 103 9.84 -7.68 7.31
CA SER A 103 10.35 -9.00 7.68
C SER A 103 9.50 -9.68 8.75
N GLY A 104 9.61 -11.00 8.88
CA GLY A 104 8.97 -11.79 9.92
C GLY A 104 7.62 -12.39 9.54
N LEU A 105 7.11 -12.16 8.32
CA LEU A 105 5.87 -12.76 7.82
C LEU A 105 6.08 -13.28 6.40
N GLU A 106 5.48 -14.41 6.08
CA GLU A 106 5.53 -15.01 4.76
C GLU A 106 4.21 -14.83 4.00
N LYS A 107 4.28 -14.95 2.68
CA LYS A 107 3.09 -14.86 1.84
C LYS A 107 2.16 -16.03 2.10
N ASN A 108 0.85 -15.77 2.24
CA ASN A 108 -0.22 -16.72 2.53
C ASN A 108 -0.26 -17.23 3.98
N GLU A 109 0.52 -16.69 4.89
CA GLU A 109 0.30 -16.95 6.32
C GLU A 109 -1.02 -16.33 6.78
N GLU A 110 -1.76 -17.07 7.59
CA GLU A 110 -3.01 -16.58 8.18
C GLU A 110 -2.73 -15.73 9.41
N VAL A 111 -3.14 -14.46 9.35
CA VAL A 111 -2.92 -13.48 10.42
C VAL A 111 -4.23 -13.19 11.13
N VAL A 112 -4.22 -13.17 12.46
CA VAL A 112 -5.38 -12.79 13.27
C VAL A 112 -5.62 -11.29 13.14
N ILE A 113 -6.78 -10.89 12.59
CA ILE A 113 -7.15 -9.49 12.38
C ILE A 113 -8.21 -9.00 13.37
N GLU A 114 -8.98 -9.91 13.98
CA GLU A 114 -10.03 -9.60 14.93
C GLU A 114 -9.88 -10.46 16.20
N GLY A 115 -10.27 -9.92 17.35
CA GLY A 115 -10.22 -10.64 18.63
C GLY A 115 -8.82 -10.73 19.26
N ILE A 116 -7.85 -9.97 18.81
CA ILE A 116 -6.44 -10.01 19.25
C ILE A 116 -6.30 -9.86 20.76
N SER A 117 -7.15 -9.06 21.42
CA SER A 117 -7.11 -8.88 22.89
C SER A 117 -7.37 -10.17 23.68
N LYS A 118 -8.03 -11.14 23.05
CA LYS A 118 -8.35 -12.46 23.65
C LYS A 118 -7.35 -13.55 23.27
N VAL A 119 -6.47 -13.27 22.30
CA VAL A 119 -5.49 -14.22 21.80
C VAL A 119 -4.21 -14.14 22.62
N ARG A 120 -3.61 -15.30 22.88
CA ARG A 120 -2.30 -15.43 23.52
C ARG A 120 -1.45 -16.42 22.74
N ASN A 121 -0.14 -16.35 22.93
CA ASN A 121 0.77 -17.29 22.30
C ASN A 121 0.45 -18.74 22.70
N ASN A 122 0.45 -19.63 21.72
CA ASN A 122 0.09 -21.06 21.86
C ASN A 122 -1.37 -21.32 22.28
N LEU A 123 -2.28 -20.36 22.08
CA LEU A 123 -3.68 -20.57 22.35
C LEU A 123 -4.36 -21.25 21.15
N LYS A 124 -5.15 -22.29 21.43
CA LYS A 124 -5.99 -22.92 20.42
C LYS A 124 -7.12 -21.97 20.03
N VAL A 125 -7.24 -21.70 18.73
CA VAL A 125 -8.20 -20.75 18.17
C VAL A 125 -9.10 -21.44 17.15
N LYS A 126 -10.29 -20.89 16.95
CA LYS A 126 -11.20 -21.28 15.89
C LYS A 126 -11.33 -20.16 14.91
N ILE A 127 -11.01 -20.39 13.65
CA ILE A 127 -11.19 -19.43 12.58
C ILE A 127 -12.69 -19.30 12.31
N LEU A 128 -13.25 -18.12 12.52
CA LEU A 128 -14.69 -17.86 12.27
C LEU A 128 -14.93 -17.41 10.83
N LYS A 129 -14.00 -16.66 10.25
CA LYS A 129 -14.07 -16.13 8.88
C LYS A 129 -12.67 -15.80 8.40
N SER A 130 -12.32 -16.27 7.21
CA SER A 130 -11.12 -15.81 6.50
C SER A 130 -11.50 -14.69 5.54
N LYS A 131 -10.73 -13.60 5.53
CA LYS A 131 -10.82 -12.54 4.51
C LYS A 131 -9.61 -12.68 3.62
N ASN A 132 -9.83 -13.05 2.37
CA ASN A 132 -8.81 -13.01 1.31
C ASN A 132 -8.51 -11.58 0.90
#